data_72d471d7a2be05ef8ac203b7b79f90de
#
_entry.id   72d471d7a2be05ef8ac203b7b79f90de
#
_cell.length_a   1.000
_cell.length_b   1.000
_cell.length_c   1.000
_cell.angle_alpha   90.00
_cell.angle_beta   90.00
_cell.angle_gamma   90.00
#
_symmetry.space_group_name_H-M   'P 1'
#
loop_
_entity.id
_entity.type
_entity.pdbx_description
1 polymer ?
#
loop_
_entity_poly.entity_id
_entity_poly.type
_entity_poly.pdbx_seq_one_letter_code
_entity_poly.pdbx_strand_id
1 'polypeptide(L)'
;MSGSSPMAAKILANVYPRVPDFYTLINEQCALVSEAMEALVEFMGGDSSKATLIADLEKKGSEVKNRSMYVLNKSFATPMDREDIYRAVTAIDTVLHYAYTTIQEVGYFKLSPDQHMMDMARILSEGTDALKLGFAKLGTNPAMAEDDALAVRKSERNVEKAYRKALSSLFQAEVHLEKMKLSKESTVEGRVMGSVTEIFKRRELYRHLSNAGDQIAKAGSVLHDIVVQVS
;
A
#
# COMPACT_ATOMS: atom_id res chain seq x y z
N MET A 1 54.07 -0.22 -19.96
CA MET A 1 53.42 -0.52 -18.68
C MET A 1 53.19 0.79 -17.94
N SER A 2 52.06 1.44 -18.16
CA SER A 2 51.74 2.71 -17.51
C SER A 2 50.81 2.41 -16.31
N GLY A 3 51.42 2.38 -15.14
CA GLY A 3 50.71 2.27 -13.87
C GLY A 3 50.01 3.60 -13.56
N SER A 4 48.70 3.62 -13.63
CA SER A 4 47.91 4.75 -13.13
C SER A 4 48.13 4.89 -11.63
N SER A 5 48.65 6.05 -11.20
CA SER A 5 48.92 6.38 -9.80
C SER A 5 47.64 6.22 -8.96
N PRO A 6 47.68 5.55 -7.77
CA PRO A 6 46.53 5.41 -6.87
C PRO A 6 45.98 6.76 -6.41
N MET A 7 46.74 7.83 -6.55
CA MET A 7 46.33 9.20 -6.26
C MET A 7 45.39 9.77 -7.34
N ALA A 8 45.61 9.43 -8.61
CA ALA A 8 44.73 9.81 -9.73
C ALA A 8 43.38 9.11 -9.65
N ALA A 9 43.33 7.84 -9.24
CA ALA A 9 42.08 7.09 -9.01
C ALA A 9 41.28 7.67 -7.84
N LYS A 10 41.93 8.14 -6.76
CA LYS A 10 41.27 8.81 -5.63
C LYS A 10 40.73 10.19 -5.98
N ILE A 11 41.45 10.95 -6.86
CA ILE A 11 40.98 12.26 -7.33
C ILE A 11 39.79 12.10 -8.27
N LEU A 12 39.83 11.13 -9.18
CA LEU A 12 38.69 10.82 -10.07
C LEU A 12 37.45 10.35 -9.30
N ALA A 13 37.61 9.55 -8.26
CA ALA A 13 36.46 9.11 -7.40
C ALA A 13 35.82 10.27 -6.61
N ASN A 14 36.51 11.38 -6.38
CA ASN A 14 35.96 12.59 -5.76
C ASN A 14 35.38 13.61 -6.76
N VAL A 15 35.64 13.46 -8.05
CA VAL A 15 35.17 14.37 -9.10
C VAL A 15 33.86 13.90 -9.73
N TYR A 16 33.59 12.58 -9.72
CA TYR A 16 32.33 12.06 -10.18
C TYR A 16 31.39 11.93 -8.97
N PRO A 17 30.27 12.70 -8.90
CA PRO A 17 29.29 12.53 -7.85
C PRO A 17 28.73 11.09 -7.92
N ARG A 18 28.80 10.37 -6.79
CA ARG A 18 28.21 9.03 -6.72
C ARG A 18 26.72 9.16 -7.00
N VAL A 19 26.23 8.39 -7.97
CA VAL A 19 24.79 8.26 -8.22
C VAL A 19 24.18 7.57 -7.00
N PRO A 20 23.22 8.20 -6.30
CA PRO A 20 22.57 7.55 -5.17
C PRO A 20 21.81 6.29 -5.58
N ASP A 21 21.77 5.33 -4.69
CA ASP A 21 21.04 4.08 -4.90
C ASP A 21 19.55 4.25 -4.58
N PHE A 22 18.81 4.73 -5.57
CA PHE A 22 17.35 4.88 -5.46
C PHE A 22 16.60 3.54 -5.48
N TYR A 23 17.21 2.49 -6.07
CA TYR A 23 16.60 1.15 -6.04
C TYR A 23 16.50 0.64 -4.59
N THR A 24 17.57 0.79 -3.81
CA THR A 24 17.55 0.43 -2.39
C THR A 24 16.53 1.24 -1.60
N LEU A 25 16.42 2.56 -1.82
CA LEU A 25 15.46 3.41 -1.12
C LEU A 25 13.99 3.04 -1.43
N ILE A 26 13.68 2.77 -2.70
CA ILE A 26 12.35 2.34 -3.13
C ILE A 26 12.04 0.95 -2.56
N ASN A 27 12.98 0.02 -2.62
CA ASN A 27 12.79 -1.33 -2.09
C ASN A 27 12.59 -1.34 -0.57
N GLU A 28 13.28 -0.47 0.19
CA GLU A 28 13.06 -0.29 1.62
C GLU A 28 11.62 0.16 1.89
N GLN A 29 11.11 1.12 1.13
CA GLN A 29 9.75 1.62 1.27
C GLN A 29 8.71 0.56 0.89
N CYS A 30 8.93 -0.21 -0.20
CA CYS A 30 8.06 -1.31 -0.58
C CYS A 30 8.01 -2.42 0.49
N ALA A 31 9.14 -2.70 1.17
CA ALA A 31 9.17 -3.67 2.25
C ALA A 31 8.27 -3.24 3.44
N LEU A 32 8.31 -1.96 3.81
CA LEU A 32 7.44 -1.41 4.87
C LEU A 32 5.96 -1.49 4.50
N VAL A 33 5.62 -1.23 3.24
CA VAL A 33 4.23 -1.34 2.75
C VAL A 33 3.74 -2.79 2.79
N SER A 34 4.54 -3.74 2.31
CA SER A 34 4.21 -5.18 2.34
C SER A 34 3.97 -5.63 3.79
N GLU A 35 4.88 -5.30 4.72
CA GLU A 35 4.74 -5.61 6.15
C GLU A 35 3.49 -4.98 6.78
N ALA A 36 3.17 -3.73 6.43
CA ALA A 36 1.97 -3.05 6.93
C ALA A 36 0.67 -3.68 6.42
N MET A 37 0.65 -4.14 5.16
CA MET A 37 -0.52 -4.81 4.60
C MET A 37 -0.71 -6.23 5.15
N GLU A 38 0.38 -6.97 5.42
CA GLU A 38 0.32 -8.23 6.17
C GLU A 38 -0.25 -8.01 7.58
N ALA A 39 0.25 -7.00 8.30
CA ALA A 39 -0.27 -6.63 9.61
C ALA A 39 -1.76 -6.19 9.55
N LEU A 40 -2.19 -5.54 8.47
CA LEU A 40 -3.59 -5.18 8.25
C LEU A 40 -4.49 -6.42 8.09
N VAL A 41 -4.01 -7.47 7.42
CA VAL A 41 -4.73 -8.75 7.33
C VAL A 41 -4.92 -9.35 8.72
N GLU A 42 -3.87 -9.38 9.55
CA GLU A 42 -3.94 -9.90 10.92
C GLU A 42 -4.87 -9.04 11.80
N PHE A 43 -4.82 -7.71 11.65
CA PHE A 43 -5.73 -6.79 12.33
C PHE A 43 -7.18 -7.05 11.94
N MET A 44 -7.48 -7.24 10.66
CA MET A 44 -8.82 -7.59 10.17
C MET A 44 -9.25 -9.00 10.60
N GLY A 45 -8.29 -9.88 10.92
CA GLY A 45 -8.52 -11.19 11.54
C GLY A 45 -8.82 -11.13 13.04
N GLY A 46 -8.75 -9.95 13.67
CA GLY A 46 -9.09 -9.71 15.07
C GLY A 46 -7.89 -9.43 16.00
N ASP A 47 -6.65 -9.43 15.48
CA ASP A 47 -5.48 -9.04 16.28
C ASP A 47 -5.33 -7.52 16.35
N SER A 48 -5.99 -6.90 17.32
CA SER A 48 -5.94 -5.46 17.53
C SER A 48 -4.55 -4.91 17.88
N SER A 49 -3.60 -5.75 18.32
CA SER A 49 -2.23 -5.33 18.62
C SER A 49 -1.48 -4.86 17.38
N LYS A 50 -1.89 -5.32 16.19
CA LYS A 50 -1.29 -4.93 14.89
C LYS A 50 -1.52 -3.46 14.52
N ALA A 51 -2.50 -2.79 15.13
CA ALA A 51 -2.71 -1.37 14.91
C ALA A 51 -1.47 -0.53 15.28
N THR A 52 -0.79 -0.85 16.37
CA THR A 52 0.44 -0.16 16.78
C THR A 52 1.58 -0.41 15.77
N LEU A 53 1.74 -1.65 15.30
CA LEU A 53 2.74 -1.99 14.30
C LEU A 53 2.51 -1.20 13.01
N ILE A 54 1.27 -1.13 12.51
CA ILE A 54 0.94 -0.38 11.28
C ILE A 54 1.25 1.12 11.46
N ALA A 55 0.95 1.70 12.62
CA ALA A 55 1.26 3.10 12.90
C ALA A 55 2.79 3.37 12.93
N ASP A 56 3.57 2.45 13.52
CA ASP A 56 5.03 2.55 13.54
C ASP A 56 5.64 2.39 12.13
N LEU A 57 5.08 1.51 11.31
CA LEU A 57 5.51 1.31 9.93
C LEU A 57 5.20 2.54 9.06
N GLU A 58 4.04 3.17 9.24
CA GLU A 58 3.70 4.42 8.53
C GLU A 58 4.68 5.54 8.88
N LYS A 59 5.03 5.70 10.15
CA LYS A 59 6.03 6.68 10.57
C LYS A 59 7.40 6.40 9.92
N LYS A 60 7.86 5.16 9.93
CA LYS A 60 9.11 4.76 9.27
C LYS A 60 9.04 5.00 7.76
N GLY A 61 7.92 4.70 7.10
CA GLY A 61 7.71 4.96 5.68
C GLY A 61 7.82 6.44 5.34
N SER A 62 7.21 7.30 6.14
CA SER A 62 7.34 8.76 6.02
C SER A 62 8.79 9.23 6.17
N GLU A 63 9.58 8.63 7.06
CA GLU A 63 11.02 8.93 7.21
C GLU A 63 11.82 8.50 5.96
N VAL A 64 11.54 7.31 5.41
CA VAL A 64 12.15 6.82 4.16
C VAL A 64 11.80 7.72 2.98
N LYS A 65 10.54 8.11 2.83
CA LYS A 65 10.08 9.05 1.81
C LYS A 65 10.84 10.38 1.91
N ASN A 66 10.90 10.98 3.09
CA ASN A 66 11.56 12.26 3.31
C ASN A 66 13.06 12.17 2.98
N ARG A 67 13.72 11.07 3.36
CA ARG A 67 15.11 10.78 3.00
C ARG A 67 15.27 10.64 1.48
N SER A 68 14.39 9.90 0.81
CA SER A 68 14.41 9.72 -0.64
C SER A 68 14.25 11.04 -1.39
N MET A 69 13.30 11.89 -0.95
CA MET A 69 13.08 13.22 -1.53
C MET A 69 14.27 14.17 -1.29
N TYR A 70 14.89 14.13 -0.11
CA TYR A 70 16.09 14.90 0.18
C TYR A 70 17.23 14.47 -0.74
N VAL A 71 17.49 13.17 -0.86
CA VAL A 71 18.54 12.64 -1.74
C VAL A 71 18.25 13.01 -3.19
N LEU A 72 17.00 12.87 -3.65
CA LEU A 72 16.60 13.24 -5.02
C LEU A 72 16.88 14.72 -5.32
N ASN A 73 16.52 15.61 -4.39
CA ASN A 73 16.75 17.05 -4.57
C ASN A 73 18.23 17.44 -4.61
N LYS A 74 19.11 16.68 -3.94
CA LYS A 74 20.55 16.93 -3.88
C LYS A 74 21.34 16.21 -4.98
N SER A 75 20.75 15.24 -5.67
CA SER A 75 21.44 14.43 -6.68
C SER A 75 21.63 15.22 -7.97
N PHE A 76 22.84 15.17 -8.51
CA PHE A 76 23.14 15.70 -9.85
C PHE A 76 22.72 14.72 -10.94
N ALA A 77 22.88 13.40 -10.71
CA ALA A 77 22.51 12.33 -11.63
C ALA A 77 21.69 11.26 -10.89
N THR A 78 20.79 10.59 -11.61
CA THR A 78 19.89 9.55 -11.10
C THR A 78 19.93 8.33 -12.03
N PRO A 79 19.70 7.10 -11.53
CA PRO A 79 19.76 5.88 -12.35
C PRO A 79 18.55 5.70 -13.28
N MET A 80 17.48 6.46 -13.06
CA MET A 80 16.24 6.51 -13.85
C MET A 80 15.74 7.95 -13.85
N ASP A 81 14.66 8.24 -14.56
CA ASP A 81 14.09 9.59 -14.59
C ASP A 81 13.73 10.08 -13.19
N ARG A 82 14.03 11.33 -12.89
CA ARG A 82 13.78 11.95 -11.58
C ARG A 82 12.27 12.02 -11.27
N GLU A 83 11.46 12.25 -12.28
CA GLU A 83 10.01 12.28 -12.16
C GLU A 83 9.47 10.91 -11.76
N ASP A 84 10.01 9.84 -12.34
CA ASP A 84 9.59 8.47 -12.01
C ASP A 84 10.01 8.06 -10.60
N ILE A 85 11.20 8.46 -10.14
CA ILE A 85 11.60 8.27 -8.74
C ILE A 85 10.61 8.98 -7.80
N TYR A 86 10.28 10.25 -8.10
CA TYR A 86 9.32 11.02 -7.32
C TYR A 86 7.95 10.36 -7.28
N ARG A 87 7.44 9.93 -8.45
CA ARG A 87 6.15 9.26 -8.61
C ARG A 87 6.12 7.94 -7.83
N ALA A 88 7.15 7.11 -7.96
CA ALA A 88 7.26 5.83 -7.26
C ALA A 88 7.23 6.02 -5.74
N VAL A 89 8.14 6.84 -5.21
CA VAL A 89 8.23 7.11 -3.77
C VAL A 89 6.91 7.66 -3.22
N THR A 90 6.24 8.57 -3.94
CA THR A 90 4.97 9.16 -3.51
C THR A 90 3.81 8.16 -3.58
N ALA A 91 3.74 7.35 -4.64
CA ALA A 91 2.67 6.37 -4.79
C ALA A 91 2.76 5.26 -3.73
N ILE A 92 3.97 4.76 -3.45
CA ILE A 92 4.22 3.73 -2.43
C ILE A 92 3.85 4.26 -1.04
N ASP A 93 4.26 5.49 -0.70
CA ASP A 93 3.90 6.14 0.57
C ASP A 93 2.38 6.27 0.75
N THR A 94 1.67 6.61 -0.34
CA THR A 94 0.21 6.71 -0.30
C THR A 94 -0.44 5.36 0.05
N VAL A 95 0.07 4.25 -0.49
CA VAL A 95 -0.43 2.91 -0.15
C VAL A 95 -0.25 2.62 1.35
N LEU A 96 0.91 2.93 1.90
CA LEU A 96 1.18 2.75 3.33
C LEU A 96 0.25 3.61 4.20
N HIS A 97 0.02 4.85 3.81
CA HIS A 97 -0.92 5.75 4.49
C HIS A 97 -2.35 5.20 4.49
N TYR A 98 -2.78 4.50 3.42
CA TYR A 98 -4.09 3.85 3.39
C TYR A 98 -4.20 2.69 4.39
N ALA A 99 -3.14 1.90 4.62
CA ALA A 99 -3.14 0.89 5.67
C ALA A 99 -3.35 1.53 7.06
N TYR A 100 -2.65 2.63 7.34
CA TYR A 100 -2.78 3.37 8.59
C TYR A 100 -4.16 4.00 8.76
N THR A 101 -4.68 4.71 7.76
CA THR A 101 -6.00 5.33 7.85
C THR A 101 -7.12 4.30 7.96
N THR A 102 -6.96 3.11 7.42
CA THR A 102 -7.93 2.00 7.57
C THR A 102 -8.08 1.61 9.05
N ILE A 103 -7.00 1.45 9.80
CA ILE A 103 -7.10 1.13 11.24
C ILE A 103 -7.70 2.28 12.05
N GLN A 104 -7.42 3.52 11.65
CA GLN A 104 -8.01 4.70 12.27
C GLN A 104 -9.54 4.72 12.06
N GLU A 105 -10.01 4.47 10.85
CA GLU A 105 -11.45 4.42 10.55
C GLU A 105 -12.18 3.30 11.30
N VAL A 106 -11.57 2.11 11.40
CA VAL A 106 -12.11 1.01 12.23
C VAL A 106 -12.29 1.47 13.67
N GLY A 107 -11.30 2.17 14.23
CA GLY A 107 -11.34 2.72 15.59
C GLY A 107 -12.39 3.81 15.77
N TYR A 108 -12.44 4.82 14.88
CA TYR A 108 -13.40 5.92 14.95
C TYR A 108 -14.85 5.45 14.79
N PHE A 109 -15.09 4.51 13.89
CA PHE A 109 -16.41 3.94 13.69
C PHE A 109 -16.80 2.92 14.75
N LYS A 110 -15.84 2.47 15.58
CA LYS A 110 -16.01 1.40 16.58
C LYS A 110 -16.59 0.14 15.92
N LEU A 111 -16.04 -0.21 14.76
CA LEU A 111 -16.44 -1.40 14.02
C LEU A 111 -15.61 -2.60 14.47
N SER A 112 -16.24 -3.76 14.51
CA SER A 112 -15.53 -5.02 14.47
C SER A 112 -15.32 -5.42 13.01
N PRO A 113 -14.10 -5.73 12.58
CA PRO A 113 -13.84 -6.24 11.25
C PRO A 113 -14.72 -7.46 10.92
N ASP A 114 -15.05 -7.60 9.65
CA ASP A 114 -15.80 -8.75 9.14
C ASP A 114 -15.04 -9.50 8.04
N GLN A 115 -15.61 -10.61 7.59
CA GLN A 115 -14.99 -11.46 6.57
C GLN A 115 -14.72 -10.71 5.27
N HIS A 116 -15.60 -9.78 4.87
CA HIS A 116 -15.41 -9.00 3.64
C HIS A 116 -14.22 -8.06 3.74
N MET A 117 -14.03 -7.40 4.90
CA MET A 117 -12.86 -6.55 5.16
C MET A 117 -11.57 -7.37 5.14
N MET A 118 -11.58 -8.56 5.76
CA MET A 118 -10.42 -9.44 5.75
C MET A 118 -10.09 -9.96 4.35
N ASP A 119 -11.10 -10.34 3.56
CA ASP A 119 -10.89 -10.80 2.17
C ASP A 119 -10.28 -9.67 1.31
N MET A 120 -10.75 -8.43 1.45
CA MET A 120 -10.20 -7.28 0.75
C MET A 120 -8.76 -6.99 1.21
N ALA A 121 -8.47 -7.02 2.51
CA ALA A 121 -7.13 -6.83 3.04
C ALA A 121 -6.13 -7.86 2.51
N ARG A 122 -6.52 -9.14 2.38
CA ARG A 122 -5.66 -10.18 1.78
C ARG A 122 -5.31 -9.87 0.33
N ILE A 123 -6.29 -9.45 -0.48
CA ILE A 123 -6.05 -9.10 -1.87
C ILE A 123 -5.13 -7.88 -1.97
N LEU A 124 -5.27 -6.90 -1.07
CA LEU A 124 -4.37 -5.74 -0.99
C LEU A 124 -2.95 -6.15 -0.62
N SER A 125 -2.78 -7.07 0.33
CA SER A 125 -1.48 -7.63 0.71
C SER A 125 -0.81 -8.35 -0.47
N GLU A 126 -1.53 -9.22 -1.19
CA GLU A 126 -1.03 -9.87 -2.41
C GLU A 126 -0.57 -8.85 -3.47
N GLY A 127 -1.31 -7.74 -3.62
CA GLY A 127 -0.96 -6.66 -4.54
C GLY A 127 0.31 -5.92 -4.14
N THR A 128 0.52 -5.68 -2.84
CA THR A 128 1.74 -5.03 -2.35
C THR A 128 2.96 -5.95 -2.40
N ASP A 129 2.78 -7.26 -2.23
CA ASP A 129 3.86 -8.23 -2.42
C ASP A 129 4.32 -8.28 -3.88
N ALA A 130 3.38 -8.26 -4.83
CA ALA A 130 3.71 -8.15 -6.25
C ALA A 130 4.44 -6.83 -6.54
N LEU A 131 3.99 -5.71 -5.97
CA LEU A 131 4.65 -4.42 -6.11
C LEU A 131 6.10 -4.45 -5.61
N LYS A 132 6.33 -5.00 -4.41
CA LYS A 132 7.66 -5.19 -3.81
C LYS A 132 8.57 -6.04 -4.70
N LEU A 133 8.07 -7.18 -5.21
CA LEU A 133 8.82 -8.05 -6.12
C LEU A 133 9.19 -7.35 -7.42
N GLY A 134 8.27 -6.57 -7.99
CA GLY A 134 8.51 -5.82 -9.23
C GLY A 134 9.59 -4.76 -9.06
N PHE A 135 9.50 -3.92 -8.03
CA PHE A 135 10.52 -2.91 -7.76
C PHE A 135 11.90 -3.52 -7.44
N ALA A 136 11.94 -4.68 -6.76
CA ALA A 136 13.21 -5.38 -6.48
C ALA A 136 13.93 -5.84 -7.75
N LYS A 137 13.19 -6.13 -8.85
CA LYS A 137 13.75 -6.57 -10.12
C LYS A 137 14.31 -5.43 -10.97
N LEU A 138 13.89 -4.18 -10.75
CA LEU A 138 14.31 -3.03 -11.57
C LEU A 138 15.83 -2.83 -11.63
N GLY A 139 16.54 -3.07 -10.53
CA GLY A 139 17.99 -2.91 -10.48
C GLY A 139 18.79 -4.05 -11.13
N THR A 140 18.16 -5.18 -11.46
CA THR A 140 18.84 -6.40 -11.93
C THR A 140 18.32 -6.94 -13.25
N ASN A 141 17.01 -7.01 -13.42
CA ASN A 141 16.34 -7.51 -14.63
C ASN A 141 14.98 -6.84 -14.80
N PRO A 142 14.92 -5.58 -15.28
CA PRO A 142 13.70 -4.81 -15.39
C PRO A 142 12.58 -5.50 -16.18
N ALA A 143 12.93 -6.18 -17.26
CA ALA A 143 11.94 -6.88 -18.11
C ALA A 143 11.10 -7.92 -17.35
N MET A 144 11.67 -8.54 -16.30
CA MET A 144 10.93 -9.49 -15.45
C MET A 144 9.98 -8.82 -14.45
N ALA A 145 10.02 -7.50 -14.28
CA ALA A 145 9.11 -6.77 -13.40
C ALA A 145 7.74 -6.52 -14.06
N GLU A 146 7.60 -6.71 -15.38
CA GLU A 146 6.33 -6.52 -16.10
C GLU A 146 5.23 -7.46 -15.60
N ASP A 147 5.56 -8.72 -15.35
CA ASP A 147 4.60 -9.70 -14.80
C ASP A 147 4.10 -9.27 -13.41
N ASP A 148 4.97 -8.69 -12.59
CA ASP A 148 4.58 -8.19 -11.27
C ASP A 148 3.68 -6.95 -11.40
N ALA A 149 3.98 -6.03 -12.31
CA ALA A 149 3.11 -4.88 -12.59
C ALA A 149 1.71 -5.32 -13.06
N LEU A 150 1.63 -6.37 -13.88
CA LEU A 150 0.35 -6.98 -14.27
C LEU A 150 -0.38 -7.64 -13.10
N ALA A 151 0.36 -8.30 -12.18
CA ALA A 151 -0.22 -8.89 -10.98
C ALA A 151 -0.81 -7.81 -10.06
N VAL A 152 -0.15 -6.66 -9.91
CA VAL A 152 -0.69 -5.48 -9.18
C VAL A 152 -2.02 -5.02 -9.77
N ARG A 153 -2.11 -4.86 -11.10
CA ARG A 153 -3.37 -4.48 -11.77
C ARG A 153 -4.47 -5.53 -11.61
N LYS A 154 -4.10 -6.80 -11.51
CA LYS A 154 -5.06 -7.89 -11.25
C LYS A 154 -5.59 -7.82 -9.83
N SER A 155 -4.75 -7.49 -8.84
CA SER A 155 -5.19 -7.35 -7.44
C SER A 155 -6.22 -6.24 -7.29
N GLU A 156 -6.04 -5.07 -7.90
CA GLU A 156 -7.01 -3.97 -7.91
C GLU A 156 -8.39 -4.45 -8.41
N ARG A 157 -8.45 -5.10 -9.58
CA ARG A 157 -9.71 -5.65 -10.10
C ARG A 157 -10.36 -6.68 -9.17
N ASN A 158 -9.55 -7.44 -8.44
CA ASN A 158 -10.06 -8.41 -7.46
C ASN A 158 -10.61 -7.71 -6.21
N VAL A 159 -9.96 -6.65 -5.72
CA VAL A 159 -10.48 -5.81 -4.62
C VAL A 159 -11.83 -5.21 -5.01
N GLU A 160 -11.95 -4.66 -6.24
CA GLU A 160 -13.21 -4.10 -6.73
C GLU A 160 -14.35 -5.14 -6.77
N LYS A 161 -14.05 -6.37 -7.21
CA LYS A 161 -15.02 -7.47 -7.18
C LYS A 161 -15.41 -7.83 -5.74
N ALA A 162 -14.44 -7.90 -4.82
CA ALA A 162 -14.70 -8.16 -3.41
C ALA A 162 -15.56 -7.05 -2.78
N TYR A 163 -15.28 -5.79 -3.10
CA TYR A 163 -16.08 -4.63 -2.69
C TYR A 163 -17.54 -4.75 -3.15
N ARG A 164 -17.78 -5.05 -4.43
CA ARG A 164 -19.15 -5.22 -4.97
C ARG A 164 -19.87 -6.37 -4.29
N LYS A 165 -19.19 -7.48 -4.01
CA LYS A 165 -19.74 -8.61 -3.25
C LYS A 165 -20.10 -8.19 -1.81
N ALA A 166 -19.23 -7.44 -1.14
CA ALA A 166 -19.46 -6.91 0.20
C ALA A 166 -20.69 -5.99 0.24
N LEU A 167 -20.84 -5.09 -0.74
CA LEU A 167 -22.02 -4.23 -0.85
C LEU A 167 -23.30 -5.04 -1.09
N SER A 168 -23.27 -6.05 -1.98
CA SER A 168 -24.41 -6.91 -2.21
C SER A 168 -24.88 -7.60 -0.93
N SER A 169 -23.95 -8.12 -0.12
CA SER A 169 -24.27 -8.72 1.18
C SER A 169 -24.75 -7.68 2.19
N LEU A 170 -24.13 -6.49 2.20
CA LEU A 170 -24.47 -5.41 3.14
C LEU A 170 -25.89 -4.89 2.96
N PHE A 171 -26.44 -4.91 1.75
CA PHE A 171 -27.77 -4.40 1.46
C PHE A 171 -28.88 -5.49 1.44
N GLN A 172 -28.58 -6.70 1.92
CA GLN A 172 -29.61 -7.74 2.10
C GLN A 172 -30.45 -7.46 3.34
N ALA A 173 -31.71 -7.12 3.14
CA ALA A 173 -32.62 -6.72 4.21
C ALA A 173 -32.83 -7.84 5.26
N GLU A 174 -32.85 -9.10 4.82
CA GLU A 174 -33.03 -10.28 5.67
C GLU A 174 -31.95 -10.38 6.75
N VAL A 175 -30.71 -10.11 6.40
CA VAL A 175 -29.56 -10.13 7.34
C VAL A 175 -29.73 -9.08 8.43
N HIS A 176 -30.23 -7.91 8.08
CA HIS A 176 -30.43 -6.82 9.04
C HIS A 176 -31.67 -7.09 9.93
N LEU A 177 -32.72 -7.66 9.38
CA LEU A 177 -33.89 -8.04 10.17
C LEU A 177 -33.53 -9.09 11.23
N GLU A 178 -32.71 -10.08 10.90
CA GLU A 178 -32.25 -11.08 11.89
C GLU A 178 -31.39 -10.43 12.98
N LYS A 179 -30.44 -9.55 12.61
CA LYS A 179 -29.64 -8.80 13.59
C LYS A 179 -30.48 -7.91 14.50
N MET A 180 -31.54 -7.26 13.96
CA MET A 180 -32.45 -6.44 14.75
C MET A 180 -33.26 -7.25 15.76
N LYS A 181 -33.65 -8.50 15.43
CA LYS A 181 -34.31 -9.41 16.38
C LYS A 181 -33.41 -9.80 17.55
N LEU A 182 -32.10 -9.91 17.31
CA LEU A 182 -31.12 -10.28 18.33
C LEU A 182 -30.57 -9.08 19.12
N SER A 183 -30.94 -7.86 18.74
CA SER A 183 -30.46 -6.63 19.38
C SER A 183 -31.00 -6.49 20.80
N LYS A 184 -30.12 -6.04 21.71
CA LYS A 184 -30.49 -5.73 23.12
C LYS A 184 -31.16 -4.36 23.27
N GLU A 185 -31.22 -3.56 22.20
CA GLU A 185 -31.91 -2.27 22.21
C GLU A 185 -33.40 -2.44 22.41
N SER A 186 -33.98 -1.72 23.37
CA SER A 186 -35.35 -1.89 23.81
C SER A 186 -36.39 -1.32 22.84
N THR A 187 -36.03 -0.26 22.11
CA THR A 187 -36.94 0.43 21.19
C THR A 187 -36.78 -0.04 19.75
N VAL A 188 -37.88 -0.05 18.99
CA VAL A 188 -37.82 -0.38 17.55
C VAL A 188 -37.02 0.65 16.79
N GLU A 189 -37.24 1.93 17.09
CA GLU A 189 -36.50 3.06 16.47
C GLU A 189 -35.01 2.95 16.73
N GLY A 190 -34.58 2.62 17.95
CA GLY A 190 -33.19 2.43 18.31
C GLY A 190 -32.54 1.28 17.52
N ARG A 191 -33.22 0.13 17.37
CA ARG A 191 -32.76 -1.00 16.57
C ARG A 191 -32.61 -0.64 15.10
N VAL A 192 -33.59 0.05 14.52
CA VAL A 192 -33.53 0.50 13.11
C VAL A 192 -32.39 1.48 12.91
N MET A 193 -32.29 2.50 13.77
CA MET A 193 -31.24 3.52 13.65
C MET A 193 -29.83 2.89 13.82
N GLY A 194 -29.67 1.98 14.76
CA GLY A 194 -28.42 1.23 14.96
C GLY A 194 -28.03 0.43 13.73
N SER A 195 -28.99 -0.30 13.11
CA SER A 195 -28.74 -1.06 11.89
C SER A 195 -28.37 -0.17 10.71
N VAL A 196 -29.10 0.94 10.50
CA VAL A 196 -28.80 1.89 9.43
C VAL A 196 -27.41 2.52 9.61
N THR A 197 -27.07 2.92 10.83
CA THR A 197 -25.75 3.48 11.14
C THR A 197 -24.62 2.48 10.88
N GLU A 198 -24.82 1.20 11.25
CA GLU A 198 -23.87 0.12 10.99
C GLU A 198 -23.64 -0.10 9.49
N ILE A 199 -24.73 -0.07 8.68
CA ILE A 199 -24.65 -0.17 7.21
C ILE A 199 -23.78 0.93 6.64
N PHE A 200 -24.02 2.19 7.03
CA PHE A 200 -23.23 3.33 6.53
C PHE A 200 -21.74 3.22 6.91
N LYS A 201 -21.43 2.89 8.16
CA LYS A 201 -20.05 2.72 8.63
C LYS A 201 -19.33 1.63 7.86
N ARG A 202 -19.95 0.45 7.67
CA ARG A 202 -19.34 -0.65 6.92
C ARG A 202 -19.16 -0.30 5.45
N ARG A 203 -20.14 0.35 4.83
CA ARG A 203 -20.04 0.83 3.45
C ARG A 203 -18.84 1.77 3.26
N GLU A 204 -18.63 2.71 4.18
CA GLU A 204 -17.49 3.63 4.12
C GLU A 204 -16.17 2.87 4.23
N LEU A 205 -16.05 1.92 5.16
CA LEU A 205 -14.82 1.15 5.31
C LEU A 205 -14.56 0.23 4.10
N TYR A 206 -15.59 -0.40 3.54
CA TYR A 206 -15.42 -1.18 2.30
C TYR A 206 -14.95 -0.29 1.14
N ARG A 207 -15.51 0.92 1.01
CA ARG A 207 -15.08 1.88 0.01
C ARG A 207 -13.63 2.32 0.24
N HIS A 208 -13.24 2.55 1.49
CA HIS A 208 -11.87 2.92 1.83
C HIS A 208 -10.88 1.82 1.41
N LEU A 209 -11.17 0.55 1.72
CA LEU A 209 -10.37 -0.59 1.27
C LEU A 209 -10.33 -0.73 -0.26
N SER A 210 -11.43 -0.47 -0.97
CA SER A 210 -11.44 -0.45 -2.43
C SER A 210 -10.53 0.64 -2.99
N ASN A 211 -10.59 1.86 -2.42
CA ASN A 211 -9.73 2.96 -2.80
C ASN A 211 -8.23 2.67 -2.54
N ALA A 212 -7.90 1.88 -1.52
CA ALA A 212 -6.54 1.41 -1.30
C ALA A 212 -6.03 0.56 -2.49
N GLY A 213 -6.90 -0.27 -3.09
CA GLY A 213 -6.60 -1.01 -4.31
C GLY A 213 -6.25 -0.09 -5.48
N ASP A 214 -6.98 1.02 -5.65
CA ASP A 214 -6.67 2.03 -6.67
C ASP A 214 -5.28 2.66 -6.46
N GLN A 215 -4.86 2.88 -5.21
CA GLN A 215 -3.53 3.42 -4.93
C GLN A 215 -2.43 2.40 -5.23
N ILE A 216 -2.65 1.13 -4.91
CA ILE A 216 -1.73 0.04 -5.28
C ILE A 216 -1.60 -0.03 -6.81
N ALA A 217 -2.70 0.05 -7.55
CA ALA A 217 -2.69 0.05 -9.02
C ALA A 217 -1.94 1.26 -9.60
N LYS A 218 -2.05 2.44 -8.99
CA LYS A 218 -1.26 3.62 -9.38
C LYS A 218 0.23 3.39 -9.20
N ALA A 219 0.64 2.80 -8.06
CA ALA A 219 2.05 2.45 -7.84
C ALA A 219 2.53 1.39 -8.86
N GLY A 220 1.68 0.40 -9.19
CA GLY A 220 1.95 -0.58 -10.24
C GLY A 220 2.06 0.03 -11.64
N SER A 221 1.30 1.09 -11.93
CA SER A 221 1.43 1.82 -13.20
C SER A 221 2.77 2.57 -13.30
N VAL A 222 3.24 3.16 -12.20
CA VAL A 222 4.57 3.77 -12.15
C VAL A 222 5.67 2.73 -12.36
N LEU A 223 5.54 1.55 -11.73
CA LEU A 223 6.46 0.44 -11.96
C LEU A 223 6.51 0.05 -13.45
N HIS A 224 5.34 -0.10 -14.09
CA HIS A 224 5.26 -0.41 -15.53
C HIS A 224 5.93 0.67 -16.38
N ASP A 225 5.66 1.96 -16.11
CA ASP A 225 6.25 3.08 -16.86
C ASP A 225 7.79 3.03 -16.77
N ILE A 226 8.35 2.76 -15.58
CA ILE A 226 9.80 2.61 -15.39
C ILE A 226 10.33 1.41 -16.17
N VAL A 227 9.65 0.25 -16.11
CA VAL A 227 10.05 -0.96 -16.87
C VAL A 227 10.17 -0.65 -18.34
N VAL A 228 9.18 0.02 -18.93
CA VAL A 228 9.18 0.38 -20.37
C VAL A 228 10.35 1.30 -20.75
N GLN A 229 10.79 2.17 -19.82
CA GLN A 229 11.89 3.11 -20.09
C GLN A 229 13.28 2.48 -19.97
N VAL A 230 13.43 1.48 -19.08
CA VAL A 230 14.76 0.90 -18.77
C VAL A 230 15.00 -0.49 -19.38
N SER A 231 13.98 -1.07 -20.07
CA SER A 231 14.07 -2.33 -20.83
C SER A 231 14.44 -2.07 -22.27
#